data_9ffdc8dd44e699250c8e990321392557
#
_entry.id   9ffdc8dd44e699250c8e990321392557
#
_cell.length_a   1.000
_cell.length_b   1.000
_cell.length_c   1.000
_cell.angle_alpha   90.00
_cell.angle_beta   90.00
_cell.angle_gamma   90.00
#
_symmetry.space_group_name_H-M   'P 1'
#
loop_
_entity.id
_entity.type
_entity.pdbx_description
1 polymer ?
#
loop_
_entity_poly.entity_id
_entity_poly.type
_entity_poly.pdbx_seq_one_letter_code
_entity_poly.pdbx_strand_id
1 'polypeptide(L)'
;MGKDEIILKVQEAVQDDVDKGVVRIENDFLKKLGIEQGDFVEIQGDKKTVAIAGRAFPADLGLGTIRMDPLTRKNAGTSVSERVTIRAAEVEAAKKITLAPAQKGVRIKAPPQIFQRALLRRPVTKGDIVTISTSRRRRFNNRGDPLMEFAEALAGLDIGGALPFMSGLRFVVVNAAPKGPVLITEDTKFDLKSEAVQISEDSIPDVSYEDIGGLKGEVEKVREMIEIPMKRPELFDRLGIQPPKGVLLYGPPGTGKTLLAKAVASES
;
A
#
# COMPACT_ATOMS: atom_id res chain seq x y z
N MET A 1 -4.13 31.50 3.75
CA MET A 1 -3.79 30.77 4.98
C MET A 1 -2.94 29.59 4.57
N GLY A 2 -1.69 29.51 5.02
CA GLY A 2 -0.85 28.34 4.78
C GLY A 2 -1.51 27.13 5.39
N LYS A 3 -1.73 26.06 4.62
CA LYS A 3 -2.21 24.79 5.18
C LYS A 3 -1.12 24.32 6.14
N ASP A 4 -1.48 24.03 7.38
CA ASP A 4 -0.53 23.51 8.35
C ASP A 4 0.05 22.20 7.85
N GLU A 5 1.37 22.09 7.92
CA GLU A 5 2.12 20.93 7.47
C GLU A 5 2.83 20.29 8.66
N ILE A 6 2.85 18.98 8.69
CA ILE A 6 3.51 18.23 9.76
C ILE A 6 4.40 17.17 9.11
N ILE A 7 5.62 17.06 9.61
CA ILE A 7 6.57 16.04 9.17
C ILE A 7 6.55 14.88 10.16
N LEU A 8 6.24 13.69 9.69
CA LEU A 8 6.18 12.47 10.51
C LEU A 8 7.11 11.41 9.94
N LYS A 9 7.61 10.54 10.82
CA LYS A 9 8.42 9.39 10.46
C LYS A 9 7.51 8.20 10.12
N VAL A 10 7.78 7.56 8.99
CA VAL A 10 6.99 6.43 8.49
C VAL A 10 7.27 5.17 9.31
N GLN A 11 6.21 4.48 9.71
CA GLN A 11 6.23 3.15 10.32
C GLN A 11 5.29 2.19 9.58
N GLU A 12 5.51 0.91 9.80
CA GLU A 12 4.66 -0.15 9.24
C GLU A 12 3.25 -0.11 9.81
N ALA A 13 2.26 -0.41 8.98
CA ALA A 13 0.90 -0.61 9.44
C ALA A 13 0.78 -1.89 10.27
N VAL A 14 -0.24 -1.97 11.10
CA VAL A 14 -0.67 -3.25 11.64
C VAL A 14 -1.44 -4.02 10.57
N GLN A 15 -1.43 -5.35 10.67
CA GLN A 15 -2.03 -6.22 9.65
C GLN A 15 -3.52 -5.94 9.39
N ASP A 16 -4.23 -5.45 10.41
CA ASP A 16 -5.65 -5.09 10.28
C ASP A 16 -5.89 -3.85 9.42
N ASP A 17 -4.90 -2.98 9.22
CA ASP A 17 -5.03 -1.76 8.42
C ASP A 17 -4.52 -1.92 6.97
N VAL A 18 -3.88 -3.04 6.65
CA VAL A 18 -3.36 -3.32 5.30
C VAL A 18 -4.49 -3.32 4.26
N ASP A 19 -4.24 -2.70 3.11
CA ASP A 19 -5.17 -2.53 1.97
C ASP A 19 -6.44 -1.71 2.25
N LYS A 20 -6.55 -1.07 3.42
CA LYS A 20 -7.72 -0.24 3.76
C LYS A 20 -7.58 1.23 3.39
N GLY A 21 -6.38 1.69 3.00
CA GLY A 21 -6.10 3.10 2.74
C GLY A 21 -6.23 3.97 3.99
N VAL A 22 -5.95 3.40 5.16
CA VAL A 22 -5.97 4.07 6.46
C VAL A 22 -4.54 4.27 6.95
N VAL A 23 -4.26 5.46 7.46
CA VAL A 23 -3.00 5.76 8.13
C VAL A 23 -3.25 6.16 9.58
N ARG A 24 -2.36 5.75 10.49
CA ARG A 24 -2.50 6.04 11.91
C ARG A 24 -1.60 7.19 12.32
N ILE A 25 -2.22 8.24 12.86
CA ILE A 25 -1.55 9.48 13.26
C ILE A 25 -2.00 9.83 14.69
N GLU A 26 -1.09 10.36 15.49
CA GLU A 26 -1.36 10.83 16.84
C GLU A 26 -2.40 11.97 16.83
N ASN A 27 -3.32 11.95 17.78
CA ASN A 27 -4.46 12.86 17.83
C ASN A 27 -4.04 14.34 17.92
N ASP A 28 -2.92 14.64 18.55
CA ASP A 28 -2.42 16.01 18.66
C ASP A 28 -1.95 16.57 17.32
N PHE A 29 -1.43 15.72 16.44
CA PHE A 29 -1.10 16.09 15.06
C PHE A 29 -2.36 16.27 14.21
N LEU A 30 -3.39 15.44 14.40
CA LEU A 30 -4.67 15.61 13.71
C LEU A 30 -5.30 16.97 14.09
N LYS A 31 -5.29 17.32 15.37
CA LYS A 31 -5.79 18.63 15.83
C LYS A 31 -5.00 19.80 15.24
N LYS A 32 -3.66 19.71 15.17
CA LYS A 32 -2.82 20.74 14.53
C LYS A 32 -3.14 20.92 13.04
N LEU A 33 -3.54 19.84 12.35
CA LEU A 33 -3.98 19.89 10.95
C LEU A 33 -5.45 20.35 10.82
N GLY A 34 -6.17 20.51 11.92
CA GLY A 34 -7.59 20.88 11.92
C GLY A 34 -8.51 19.77 11.40
N ILE A 35 -8.12 18.50 11.55
CA ILE A 35 -8.87 17.34 11.09
C ILE A 35 -9.15 16.36 12.23
N GLU A 36 -10.13 15.51 12.03
CA GLU A 36 -10.54 14.47 12.96
C GLU A 36 -10.31 13.05 12.40
N GLN A 37 -10.53 12.06 13.24
CA GLN A 37 -10.50 10.67 12.80
C GLN A 37 -11.59 10.41 11.76
N GLY A 38 -11.20 9.87 10.60
CA GLY A 38 -12.09 9.62 9.47
C GLY A 38 -11.96 10.64 8.34
N ASP A 39 -11.35 11.80 8.62
CA ASP A 39 -11.02 12.78 7.60
C ASP A 39 -9.86 12.32 6.73
N PHE A 40 -9.54 13.12 5.71
CA PHE A 40 -8.54 12.76 4.72
C PHE A 40 -7.26 13.55 4.91
N VAL A 41 -6.14 12.87 4.67
CA VAL A 41 -4.80 13.46 4.68
C VAL A 41 -4.10 13.25 3.36
N GLU A 42 -3.46 14.29 2.86
CA GLU A 42 -2.48 14.20 1.78
C GLU A 42 -1.13 13.82 2.38
N ILE A 43 -0.49 12.83 1.79
CA ILE A 43 0.83 12.33 2.17
C ILE A 43 1.78 12.66 1.03
N GLN A 44 2.82 13.42 1.33
CA GLN A 44 3.83 13.85 0.39
C GLN A 44 5.18 13.23 0.77
N GLY A 45 5.60 12.24 0.04
CA GLY A 45 6.98 11.76 -0.07
C GLY A 45 7.56 12.23 -1.41
N ASP A 46 8.18 11.33 -2.18
CA ASP A 46 8.58 11.60 -3.56
C ASP A 46 7.36 11.76 -4.49
N LYS A 47 6.26 11.14 -4.13
CA LYS A 47 4.96 11.25 -4.79
C LYS A 47 3.91 11.75 -3.79
N LYS A 48 2.71 11.99 -4.31
CA LYS A 48 1.56 12.38 -3.50
C LYS A 48 0.49 11.32 -3.55
N THR A 49 -0.08 11.00 -2.41
CA THR A 49 -1.27 10.17 -2.29
C THR A 49 -2.17 10.68 -1.17
N VAL A 50 -3.35 10.09 -1.02
CA VAL A 50 -4.29 10.43 0.03
C VAL A 50 -4.70 9.18 0.80
N ALA A 51 -4.98 9.36 2.09
CA ALA A 51 -5.43 8.29 2.97
C ALA A 51 -6.46 8.79 3.98
N ILE A 52 -7.14 7.87 4.65
CA ILE A 52 -8.05 8.17 5.75
C ILE A 52 -7.25 8.27 7.04
N ALA A 53 -7.43 9.34 7.79
CA ALA A 53 -6.80 9.55 9.08
C ALA A 53 -7.43 8.65 10.16
N GLY A 54 -6.64 7.78 10.76
CA GLY A 54 -7.00 6.97 11.93
C GLY A 54 -6.18 7.39 13.14
N ARG A 55 -6.67 7.10 14.34
CA ARG A 55 -5.94 7.38 15.58
C ARG A 55 -4.74 6.45 15.74
N ALA A 56 -3.62 6.99 16.20
CA ALA A 56 -2.45 6.22 16.58
C ALA A 56 -2.76 5.22 17.71
N PHE A 57 -1.99 4.15 17.75
CA PHE A 57 -2.04 3.22 18.88
C PHE A 57 -1.35 3.82 20.11
N PRO A 58 -1.70 3.37 21.32
CA PRO A 58 -1.07 3.88 22.55
C PRO A 58 0.47 3.77 22.55
N ALA A 59 1.00 2.74 21.90
CA ALA A 59 2.46 2.53 21.77
C ALA A 59 3.16 3.54 20.86
N ASP A 60 2.44 4.29 20.06
CA ASP A 60 2.99 5.25 19.09
C ASP A 60 2.93 6.70 19.59
N LEU A 61 2.33 6.93 20.76
CA LEU A 61 2.17 8.29 21.31
C LEU A 61 3.52 8.90 21.65
N GLY A 62 3.72 10.15 21.25
CA GLY A 62 4.94 10.92 21.49
C GLY A 62 6.11 10.58 20.54
N LEU A 63 5.94 9.63 19.63
CA LEU A 63 7.03 9.20 18.74
C LEU A 63 7.12 10.04 17.44
N GLY A 64 6.12 10.87 17.13
CA GLY A 64 6.07 11.65 15.91
C GLY A 64 6.04 10.78 14.65
N THR A 65 5.25 9.72 14.67
CA THR A 65 5.20 8.71 13.62
C THR A 65 3.86 8.66 12.91
N ILE A 66 3.87 8.14 11.68
CA ILE A 66 2.69 7.77 10.91
C ILE A 66 2.83 6.31 10.48
N ARG A 67 1.82 5.48 10.80
CA ARG A 67 1.75 4.11 10.29
C ARG A 67 0.98 4.06 8.98
N MET A 68 1.57 3.45 7.98
CA MET A 68 0.93 3.26 6.67
C MET A 68 1.32 1.91 6.06
N ASP A 69 0.39 1.33 5.31
CA ASP A 69 0.56 0.05 4.64
C ASP A 69 1.55 0.14 3.46
N PRO A 70 2.08 -0.98 2.96
CA PRO A 70 3.06 -1.00 1.87
C PRO A 70 2.57 -0.29 0.62
N LEU A 71 1.28 -0.44 0.31
CA LEU A 71 0.69 0.16 -0.87
C LEU A 71 0.60 1.67 -0.76
N THR A 72 0.21 2.18 0.40
CA THR A 72 0.18 3.62 0.70
C THR A 72 1.59 4.20 0.69
N ARG A 73 2.60 3.51 1.26
CA ARG A 73 4.01 3.92 1.18
C ARG A 73 4.46 4.05 -0.27
N LYS A 74 4.13 3.06 -1.10
CA LYS A 74 4.46 3.06 -2.52
C LYS A 74 3.80 4.20 -3.28
N ASN A 75 2.52 4.44 -3.02
CA ASN A 75 1.77 5.53 -3.63
C ASN A 75 2.34 6.89 -3.23
N ALA A 76 2.83 7.02 -1.99
CA ALA A 76 3.54 8.21 -1.51
C ALA A 76 4.99 8.29 -1.99
N GLY A 77 5.58 7.22 -2.55
CA GLY A 77 6.99 7.16 -2.89
C GLY A 77 7.88 7.29 -1.65
N THR A 78 7.63 6.47 -0.63
CA THR A 78 8.36 6.50 0.64
C THR A 78 8.54 5.09 1.19
N SER A 79 9.50 4.95 2.09
CA SER A 79 9.81 3.71 2.77
C SER A 79 9.73 3.86 4.29
N VAL A 80 9.75 2.73 4.99
CA VAL A 80 9.76 2.74 6.47
C VAL A 80 11.00 3.49 6.97
N SER A 81 10.83 4.23 8.07
CA SER A 81 11.82 5.10 8.70
C SER A 81 12.14 6.40 7.96
N GLU A 82 11.63 6.61 6.77
CA GLU A 82 11.69 7.92 6.08
C GLU A 82 10.72 8.93 6.69
N ARG A 83 10.83 10.16 6.26
CA ARG A 83 9.97 11.25 6.70
C ARG A 83 9.07 11.69 5.56
N VAL A 84 7.80 11.90 5.86
CA VAL A 84 6.80 12.41 4.92
C VAL A 84 6.14 13.66 5.48
N THR A 85 5.73 14.54 4.58
CA THR A 85 4.93 15.72 4.93
C THR A 85 3.45 15.38 4.83
N ILE A 86 2.70 15.71 5.86
CA ILE A 86 1.27 15.45 5.98
C ILE A 86 0.51 16.77 6.00
N ARG A 87 -0.59 16.84 5.27
CA ARG A 87 -1.51 17.99 5.20
C ARG A 87 -2.95 17.51 5.25
N ALA A 88 -3.84 18.38 5.70
CA ALA A 88 -5.28 18.14 5.51
C ALA A 88 -5.62 18.09 4.02
N ALA A 89 -6.39 17.11 3.59
CA ALA A 89 -6.81 16.94 2.20
C ALA A 89 -8.31 17.21 2.04
N GLU A 90 -8.64 17.99 1.02
CA GLU A 90 -10.01 18.12 0.54
C GLU A 90 -10.25 17.05 -0.53
N VAL A 91 -11.23 16.18 -0.31
CA VAL A 91 -11.51 15.04 -1.19
C VAL A 91 -12.94 15.14 -1.69
N GLU A 92 -13.10 15.19 -3.01
CA GLU A 92 -14.42 15.24 -3.65
C GLU A 92 -14.92 13.83 -3.99
N ALA A 93 -16.24 13.67 -4.13
CA ALA A 93 -16.81 12.40 -4.59
C ALA A 93 -16.40 12.11 -6.04
N ALA A 94 -15.88 10.91 -6.28
CA ALA A 94 -15.47 10.47 -7.60
C ALA A 94 -16.68 10.24 -8.49
N LYS A 95 -16.76 10.95 -9.62
CA LYS A 95 -17.78 10.71 -10.66
C LYS A 95 -17.38 9.56 -11.58
N LYS A 96 -16.09 9.49 -11.92
CA LYS A 96 -15.56 8.46 -12.84
C LYS A 96 -14.10 8.15 -12.49
N ILE A 97 -13.77 6.86 -12.46
CA ILE A 97 -12.40 6.37 -12.28
C ILE A 97 -12.06 5.43 -13.43
N THR A 98 -10.88 5.61 -14.00
CA THR A 98 -10.32 4.70 -15.01
C THR A 98 -9.21 3.89 -14.39
N LEU A 99 -9.35 2.58 -14.37
CA LEU A 99 -8.36 1.64 -13.87
C LEU A 99 -7.65 0.92 -15.03
N ALA A 100 -6.40 0.56 -14.83
CA ALA A 100 -5.67 -0.35 -15.70
C ALA A 100 -4.97 -1.41 -14.86
N PRO A 101 -4.83 -2.66 -15.36
CA PRO A 101 -4.04 -3.68 -14.69
C PRO A 101 -2.60 -3.20 -14.48
N ALA A 102 -2.03 -3.47 -13.32
CA ALA A 102 -0.64 -3.12 -13.01
C ALA A 102 0.38 -4.12 -13.61
N GLN A 103 -0.08 -5.31 -14.02
CA GLN A 103 0.76 -6.37 -14.57
C GLN A 103 0.57 -6.49 -16.09
N LYS A 104 1.68 -6.67 -16.84
CA LYS A 104 1.66 -6.90 -18.28
C LYS A 104 1.00 -8.24 -18.63
N GLY A 105 0.31 -8.28 -19.77
CA GLY A 105 -0.31 -9.50 -20.28
C GLY A 105 -1.62 -9.89 -19.63
N VAL A 106 -2.04 -9.22 -18.56
CA VAL A 106 -3.32 -9.47 -17.89
C VAL A 106 -4.41 -8.67 -18.58
N ARG A 107 -5.36 -9.36 -19.23
CA ARG A 107 -6.58 -8.76 -19.76
C ARG A 107 -7.73 -9.14 -18.85
N ILE A 108 -8.26 -8.18 -18.13
CA ILE A 108 -9.37 -8.43 -17.20
C ILE A 108 -10.65 -7.87 -17.83
N LYS A 109 -11.64 -8.75 -17.97
CA LYS A 109 -13.01 -8.38 -18.27
C LYS A 109 -13.83 -8.65 -17.00
N ALA A 110 -14.06 -7.63 -16.21
CA ALA A 110 -14.84 -7.75 -14.99
C ALA A 110 -15.96 -6.71 -14.96
N PRO A 111 -17.12 -7.04 -14.39
CA PRO A 111 -18.21 -6.09 -14.21
C PRO A 111 -17.76 -4.91 -13.33
N PRO A 112 -18.08 -3.65 -13.67
CA PRO A 112 -17.68 -2.46 -12.89
C PRO A 112 -18.07 -2.50 -11.41
N GLN A 113 -19.16 -3.20 -11.08
CA GLN A 113 -19.71 -3.33 -9.74
C GLN A 113 -18.72 -3.99 -8.74
N ILE A 114 -17.83 -4.85 -9.25
CA ILE A 114 -16.82 -5.51 -8.41
C ILE A 114 -15.82 -4.48 -7.89
N PHE A 115 -15.35 -3.60 -8.78
CA PHE A 115 -14.42 -2.52 -8.41
C PHE A 115 -15.05 -1.54 -7.44
N GLN A 116 -16.31 -1.20 -7.69
CA GLN A 116 -17.08 -0.31 -6.83
C GLN A 116 -17.17 -0.85 -5.40
N ARG A 117 -17.55 -2.12 -5.23
CA ARG A 117 -17.67 -2.74 -3.89
C ARG A 117 -16.32 -2.92 -3.19
N ALA A 118 -15.29 -3.32 -3.94
CA ALA A 118 -13.96 -3.56 -3.39
C ALA A 118 -13.25 -2.28 -2.93
N LEU A 119 -13.50 -1.16 -3.63
CA LEU A 119 -12.84 0.12 -3.40
C LEU A 119 -13.76 1.17 -2.74
N LEU A 120 -14.97 0.80 -2.34
CA LEU A 120 -15.93 1.70 -1.72
C LEU A 120 -15.32 2.41 -0.50
N ARG A 121 -15.53 3.73 -0.41
CA ARG A 121 -14.99 4.62 0.63
C ARG A 121 -13.47 4.72 0.68
N ARG A 122 -12.78 4.29 -0.36
CA ARG A 122 -11.33 4.46 -0.47
C ARG A 122 -11.04 5.80 -1.16
N PRO A 123 -10.24 6.68 -0.54
CA PRO A 123 -9.73 7.86 -1.22
C PRO A 123 -8.61 7.42 -2.17
N VAL A 124 -8.54 8.03 -3.35
CA VAL A 124 -7.53 7.74 -4.36
C VAL A 124 -7.14 9.00 -5.12
N THR A 125 -5.94 9.02 -5.68
CA THR A 125 -5.49 10.02 -6.63
C THR A 125 -4.96 9.37 -7.91
N LYS A 126 -4.81 10.15 -8.95
CA LYS A 126 -4.24 9.64 -10.21
C LYS A 126 -2.81 9.14 -9.99
N GLY A 127 -2.53 7.94 -10.45
CA GLY A 127 -1.24 7.26 -10.28
C GLY A 127 -1.21 6.28 -9.13
N ASP A 128 -2.18 6.30 -8.23
CA ASP A 128 -2.25 5.37 -7.12
C ASP A 128 -2.42 3.92 -7.60
N ILE A 129 -1.75 3.03 -6.91
CA ILE A 129 -1.96 1.59 -7.04
C ILE A 129 -3.03 1.20 -6.01
N VAL A 130 -4.00 0.43 -6.43
CA VAL A 130 -5.05 -0.13 -5.57
C VAL A 130 -5.12 -1.64 -5.71
N THR A 131 -5.37 -2.34 -4.62
CA THR A 131 -5.51 -3.79 -4.60
C THR A 131 -6.98 -4.17 -4.48
N ILE A 132 -7.41 -5.15 -5.26
CA ILE A 132 -8.69 -5.81 -5.10
C ILE A 132 -8.42 -7.18 -4.50
N SER A 133 -8.58 -7.25 -3.17
CA SER A 133 -8.38 -8.50 -2.44
C SER A 133 -9.71 -9.26 -2.37
N THR A 134 -9.71 -10.49 -2.84
CA THR A 134 -10.75 -11.46 -2.50
C THR A 134 -10.47 -11.97 -1.08
N SER A 135 -10.79 -11.17 -0.06
CA SER A 135 -10.39 -11.50 1.31
C SER A 135 -11.05 -12.79 1.80
N ARG A 136 -10.24 -13.80 2.05
CA ARG A 136 -10.58 -15.11 2.63
C ARG A 136 -11.22 -15.07 4.02
N ARG A 137 -11.42 -13.91 4.65
CA ARG A 137 -11.90 -13.81 6.05
C ARG A 137 -13.39 -13.60 6.24
N ARG A 138 -14.19 -13.39 5.19
CA ARG A 138 -15.64 -13.51 5.33
C ARG A 138 -16.03 -14.93 4.97
N ARG A 139 -16.64 -15.68 5.90
CA ARG A 139 -17.29 -16.96 5.68
C ARG A 139 -18.18 -16.85 4.44
N PHE A 140 -17.70 -17.38 3.32
CA PHE A 140 -18.43 -17.49 2.09
C PHE A 140 -19.53 -18.52 2.29
N ASN A 141 -20.72 -18.07 2.64
CA ASN A 141 -21.89 -18.93 2.80
C ASN A 141 -23.07 -18.50 1.93
N ASN A 142 -22.84 -17.73 0.85
CA ASN A 142 -23.92 -17.37 -0.07
C ASN A 142 -23.52 -17.66 -1.52
N ARG A 143 -24.22 -18.65 -2.12
CA ARG A 143 -24.30 -18.81 -3.58
C ARG A 143 -24.91 -17.52 -4.16
N GLY A 144 -24.15 -16.81 -5.00
CA GLY A 144 -24.58 -15.55 -5.63
C GLY A 144 -23.77 -14.31 -5.24
N ASP A 145 -22.60 -14.48 -4.60
CA ASP A 145 -21.68 -13.36 -4.37
C ASP A 145 -20.95 -13.02 -5.69
N PRO A 146 -21.08 -11.79 -6.23
CA PRO A 146 -20.39 -11.37 -7.45
C PRO A 146 -18.86 -11.51 -7.36
N LEU A 147 -18.32 -11.60 -6.15
CA LEU A 147 -16.89 -11.81 -5.91
C LEU A 147 -16.48 -13.27 -6.22
N MET A 148 -17.39 -14.24 -6.01
CA MET A 148 -17.18 -15.64 -6.41
C MET A 148 -17.28 -15.79 -7.93
N GLU A 149 -18.22 -15.11 -8.57
CA GLU A 149 -18.37 -15.08 -10.03
C GLU A 149 -17.10 -14.47 -10.68
N PHE A 150 -16.49 -13.47 -10.05
CA PHE A 150 -15.22 -12.92 -10.45
C PHE A 150 -14.04 -13.88 -10.23
N ALA A 151 -14.01 -14.58 -9.09
CA ALA A 151 -12.98 -15.60 -8.83
C ALA A 151 -13.10 -16.79 -9.81
N GLU A 152 -14.31 -17.19 -10.19
CA GLU A 152 -14.57 -18.21 -11.20
C GLU A 152 -14.21 -17.72 -12.62
N ALA A 153 -14.52 -16.46 -12.94
CA ALA A 153 -14.11 -15.84 -14.21
C ALA A 153 -12.60 -15.73 -14.34
N LEU A 154 -11.88 -15.50 -13.24
CA LEU A 154 -10.41 -15.51 -13.19
C LEU A 154 -9.83 -16.92 -13.26
N ALA A 155 -10.48 -17.92 -12.66
CA ALA A 155 -10.06 -19.30 -12.72
C ALA A 155 -10.16 -19.90 -14.14
N GLY A 156 -11.03 -19.33 -14.99
CA GLY A 156 -11.15 -19.68 -16.40
C GLY A 156 -10.18 -18.96 -17.34
N LEU A 157 -9.36 -18.04 -16.84
CA LEU A 157 -8.30 -17.40 -17.62
C LEU A 157 -7.03 -18.26 -17.53
N ASP A 158 -6.49 -18.66 -18.68
CA ASP A 158 -5.20 -19.33 -18.79
C ASP A 158 -4.05 -18.32 -18.49
N ILE A 159 -3.89 -18.03 -17.20
CA ILE A 159 -2.82 -17.17 -16.68
C ILE A 159 -1.69 -18.10 -16.27
N GLY A 160 -0.96 -18.64 -17.24
CA GLY A 160 0.31 -19.35 -17.10
C GLY A 160 0.68 -19.87 -15.70
N GLY A 161 -0.03 -20.86 -15.18
CA GLY A 161 0.40 -21.78 -14.12
C GLY A 161 0.59 -21.25 -12.70
N ALA A 162 0.43 -19.96 -12.43
CA ALA A 162 0.51 -19.42 -11.07
C ALA A 162 -0.67 -18.47 -10.84
N LEU A 163 -1.77 -19.01 -10.33
CA LEU A 163 -2.87 -18.19 -9.83
C LEU A 163 -2.34 -17.26 -8.74
N PRO A 164 -2.38 -15.93 -8.91
CA PRO A 164 -1.96 -15.00 -7.87
C PRO A 164 -3.06 -14.90 -6.79
N PHE A 165 -3.53 -16.05 -6.29
CA PHE A 165 -4.57 -16.12 -5.25
C PHE A 165 -4.09 -15.62 -3.89
N MET A 166 -2.81 -15.32 -3.74
CA MET A 166 -2.24 -14.96 -2.45
C MET A 166 -2.01 -13.46 -2.24
N SER A 167 -1.93 -12.66 -3.31
CA SER A 167 -1.54 -11.25 -3.19
C SER A 167 -2.54 -10.21 -3.73
N GLY A 168 -3.76 -10.60 -4.12
CA GLY A 168 -4.74 -9.68 -4.68
C GLY A 168 -4.35 -9.11 -6.06
N LEU A 169 -5.35 -8.73 -6.85
CA LEU A 169 -5.11 -8.08 -8.15
C LEU A 169 -4.85 -6.59 -7.96
N ARG A 170 -3.77 -6.10 -8.55
CA ARG A 170 -3.36 -4.70 -8.48
C ARG A 170 -3.74 -3.94 -9.74
N PHE A 171 -4.28 -2.75 -9.52
CA PHE A 171 -4.69 -1.81 -10.57
C PHE A 171 -4.09 -0.44 -10.32
N VAL A 172 -3.88 0.30 -11.39
CA VAL A 172 -3.45 1.69 -11.33
C VAL A 172 -4.61 2.60 -11.64
N VAL A 173 -4.78 3.64 -10.89
CA VAL A 173 -5.70 4.74 -11.18
C VAL A 173 -5.11 5.60 -12.29
N VAL A 174 -5.50 5.32 -13.54
CA VAL A 174 -4.99 6.04 -14.72
C VAL A 174 -5.59 7.44 -14.79
N ASN A 175 -6.87 7.56 -14.43
CA ASN A 175 -7.56 8.83 -14.41
C ASN A 175 -8.67 8.83 -13.35
N ALA A 176 -8.91 10.00 -12.75
CA ALA A 176 -9.99 10.26 -11.82
C ALA A 176 -10.70 11.55 -12.22
N ALA A 177 -12.01 11.60 -12.09
CA ALA A 177 -12.82 12.78 -12.30
C ALA A 177 -13.73 13.02 -11.08
N PRO A 178 -13.64 14.20 -10.44
CA PRO A 178 -12.85 15.38 -10.80
C PRO A 178 -11.34 15.17 -10.70
N LYS A 179 -10.52 16.12 -11.17
CA LYS A 179 -9.06 16.06 -11.04
C LYS A 179 -8.66 16.32 -9.60
N GLY A 180 -7.75 15.53 -9.07
CA GLY A 180 -7.26 15.65 -7.69
C GLY A 180 -7.61 14.41 -6.86
N PRO A 181 -7.51 14.53 -5.53
CA PRO A 181 -7.95 13.49 -4.62
C PRO A 181 -9.46 13.28 -4.69
N VAL A 182 -9.89 12.04 -4.83
CA VAL A 182 -11.31 11.70 -4.92
C VAL A 182 -11.67 10.51 -4.02
N LEU A 183 -12.88 10.52 -3.50
CA LEU A 183 -13.45 9.43 -2.71
C LEU A 183 -14.34 8.56 -3.58
N ILE A 184 -14.11 7.27 -3.57
CA ILE A 184 -14.95 6.30 -4.27
C ILE A 184 -16.26 6.12 -3.50
N THR A 185 -17.39 6.37 -4.20
CA THR A 185 -18.75 6.28 -3.68
C THR A 185 -19.57 5.25 -4.46
N GLU A 186 -20.81 5.02 -4.03
CA GLU A 186 -21.74 4.13 -4.74
C GLU A 186 -22.11 4.62 -6.15
N ASP A 187 -22.01 5.93 -6.41
CA ASP A 187 -22.31 6.54 -7.69
C ASP A 187 -21.12 6.60 -8.66
N THR A 188 -19.93 6.18 -8.19
CA THR A 188 -18.70 6.23 -8.97
C THR A 188 -18.74 5.27 -10.15
N LYS A 189 -18.58 5.78 -11.37
CA LYS A 189 -18.46 4.95 -12.57
C LYS A 189 -17.04 4.49 -12.79
N PHE A 190 -16.87 3.20 -13.10
CA PHE A 190 -15.57 2.60 -13.38
C PHE A 190 -15.42 2.27 -14.86
N ASP A 191 -14.27 2.68 -15.42
CA ASP A 191 -13.81 2.24 -16.74
C ASP A 191 -12.55 1.40 -16.56
N LEU A 192 -12.48 0.25 -17.23
CA LEU A 192 -11.28 -0.56 -17.29
C LEU A 192 -10.58 -0.36 -18.62
N LYS A 193 -9.29 -0.05 -18.59
CA LYS A 193 -8.44 -0.16 -19.77
C LYS A 193 -8.01 -1.62 -19.92
N SER A 194 -8.14 -2.12 -21.15
CA SER A 194 -7.75 -3.50 -21.50
C SER A 194 -6.22 -3.70 -21.54
N GLU A 195 -5.47 -2.62 -21.67
CA GLU A 195 -4.02 -2.64 -21.74
C GLU A 195 -3.41 -2.25 -20.40
N ALA A 196 -2.45 -3.05 -19.93
CA ALA A 196 -1.69 -2.71 -18.74
C ALA A 196 -0.93 -1.40 -18.96
N VAL A 197 -1.01 -0.50 -18.00
CA VAL A 197 -0.09 0.65 -17.97
C VAL A 197 1.25 0.13 -17.50
N GLN A 198 2.32 0.42 -18.27
CA GLN A 198 3.68 0.10 -17.88
C GLN A 198 4.04 0.89 -16.61
N ILE A 199 3.88 0.24 -15.48
CA ILE A 199 4.66 0.57 -14.28
C ILE A 199 5.89 -0.31 -14.40
N SER A 200 7.09 0.21 -14.15
CA SER A 200 8.28 -0.62 -14.04
C SER A 200 7.97 -1.78 -13.09
N GLU A 201 8.17 -3.01 -13.54
CA GLU A 201 7.83 -4.23 -12.77
C GLU A 201 8.55 -4.26 -11.42
N ASP A 202 9.73 -3.63 -11.33
CA ASP A 202 10.49 -3.38 -10.10
C ASP A 202 9.74 -2.51 -9.08
N SER A 203 8.59 -1.94 -9.48
CA SER A 203 7.83 -1.00 -8.67
C SER A 203 6.69 -1.61 -7.87
N ILE A 204 6.37 -2.89 -7.94
CA ILE A 204 5.23 -3.47 -7.24
C ILE A 204 5.75 -4.45 -6.20
N PRO A 205 5.66 -4.17 -4.89
CA PRO A 205 6.09 -5.14 -3.89
C PRO A 205 5.20 -6.37 -3.99
N ASP A 206 5.79 -7.52 -4.31
CA ASP A 206 5.08 -8.81 -4.27
C ASP A 206 4.90 -9.28 -2.84
N VAL A 207 5.84 -8.92 -1.97
CA VAL A 207 5.90 -9.29 -0.56
C VAL A 207 6.41 -8.11 0.24
N SER A 208 5.77 -7.81 1.35
CA SER A 208 6.17 -6.79 2.31
C SER A 208 6.58 -7.41 3.65
N TYR A 209 7.18 -6.63 4.54
CA TYR A 209 7.51 -7.11 5.88
C TYR A 209 6.26 -7.46 6.70
N GLU A 210 5.13 -6.83 6.42
CA GLU A 210 3.84 -7.12 7.07
C GLU A 210 3.30 -8.52 6.74
N ASP A 211 3.73 -9.10 5.61
CA ASP A 211 3.39 -10.48 5.22
C ASP A 211 4.19 -11.53 6.01
N ILE A 212 5.23 -11.10 6.73
CA ILE A 212 6.11 -11.98 7.50
C ILE A 212 5.62 -12.04 8.95
N GLY A 213 4.99 -13.15 9.31
CA GLY A 213 4.58 -13.42 10.69
C GLY A 213 5.72 -13.99 11.53
N GLY A 214 5.86 -13.51 12.78
CA GLY A 214 6.69 -14.17 13.81
C GLY A 214 8.19 -13.93 13.77
N LEU A 215 8.75 -13.22 12.79
CA LEU A 215 10.19 -13.00 12.59
C LEU A 215 10.63 -11.53 12.80
N LYS A 216 9.99 -10.82 13.73
CA LYS A 216 10.26 -9.38 13.93
C LYS A 216 11.73 -9.05 14.18
N GLY A 217 12.40 -9.81 15.05
CA GLY A 217 13.81 -9.58 15.37
C GLY A 217 14.76 -9.87 14.21
N GLU A 218 14.44 -10.84 13.38
CA GLU A 218 15.18 -11.18 12.17
C GLU A 218 14.98 -10.12 11.08
N VAL A 219 13.76 -9.64 10.92
CA VAL A 219 13.43 -8.53 10.00
C VAL A 219 14.21 -7.27 10.39
N GLU A 220 14.23 -6.88 11.67
CA GLU A 220 14.97 -5.71 12.13
C GLU A 220 16.47 -5.84 11.83
N LYS A 221 17.09 -6.99 12.12
CA LYS A 221 18.50 -7.25 11.81
C LYS A 221 18.80 -7.15 10.32
N VAL A 222 17.96 -7.74 9.48
CA VAL A 222 18.15 -7.69 8.02
C VAL A 222 17.99 -6.27 7.49
N ARG A 223 17.05 -5.50 8.02
CA ARG A 223 16.90 -4.07 7.69
C ARG A 223 18.13 -3.27 8.05
N GLU A 224 18.68 -3.45 9.26
CA GLU A 224 19.90 -2.77 9.67
C GLU A 224 21.10 -3.13 8.79
N MET A 225 21.21 -4.38 8.37
CA MET A 225 22.35 -4.85 7.58
C MET A 225 22.25 -4.55 6.09
N ILE A 226 21.06 -4.41 5.53
CA ILE A 226 20.85 -4.24 4.07
C ILE A 226 20.27 -2.86 3.76
N GLU A 227 19.12 -2.49 4.34
CA GLU A 227 18.44 -1.25 3.97
C GLU A 227 19.22 0.00 4.38
N ILE A 228 19.73 0.05 5.61
CA ILE A 228 20.43 1.23 6.09
C ILE A 228 21.68 1.54 5.26
N PRO A 229 22.56 0.56 4.91
CA PRO A 229 23.68 0.82 4.02
C PRO A 229 23.28 1.27 2.62
N MET A 230 22.18 0.74 2.07
CA MET A 230 21.73 1.10 0.74
C MET A 230 21.10 2.49 0.69
N LYS A 231 20.27 2.84 1.68
CA LYS A 231 19.55 4.12 1.73
C LYS A 231 20.37 5.26 2.31
N ARG A 232 21.37 4.98 3.14
CA ARG A 232 22.19 5.98 3.85
C ARG A 232 23.66 5.58 3.92
N PRO A 233 24.33 5.42 2.80
CA PRO A 233 25.76 5.06 2.77
C PRO A 233 26.62 6.07 3.55
N GLU A 234 26.22 7.34 3.57
CA GLU A 234 26.93 8.41 4.26
C GLU A 234 27.07 8.18 5.78
N LEU A 235 26.20 7.39 6.41
CA LEU A 235 26.32 7.05 7.82
C LEU A 235 27.50 6.13 8.06
N PHE A 236 27.73 5.18 7.18
CA PHE A 236 28.84 4.22 7.27
C PHE A 236 30.18 4.92 7.01
N ASP A 237 30.21 5.83 6.04
CA ASP A 237 31.41 6.65 5.75
C ASP A 237 31.78 7.52 6.95
N ARG A 238 30.81 8.18 7.59
CA ARG A 238 31.04 9.00 8.80
C ARG A 238 31.52 8.21 9.99
N LEU A 239 31.05 6.97 10.14
CA LEU A 239 31.45 6.07 11.21
C LEU A 239 32.77 5.33 10.92
N GLY A 240 33.29 5.42 9.69
CA GLY A 240 34.46 4.67 9.25
C GLY A 240 34.25 3.16 9.21
N ILE A 241 33.00 2.72 9.07
CA ILE A 241 32.62 1.30 9.08
C ILE A 241 32.26 0.88 7.66
N GLN A 242 32.79 -0.25 7.20
CA GLN A 242 32.39 -0.82 5.92
C GLN A 242 31.06 -1.57 6.09
N PRO A 243 30.04 -1.28 5.24
CA PRO A 243 28.79 -2.04 5.26
C PRO A 243 29.03 -3.51 4.88
N PRO A 244 28.24 -4.45 5.41
CA PRO A 244 28.34 -5.85 5.05
C PRO A 244 28.08 -6.05 3.56
N LYS A 245 28.92 -6.85 2.89
CA LYS A 245 28.80 -7.11 1.46
C LYS A 245 27.75 -8.19 1.09
N GLY A 246 27.22 -8.88 2.09
CA GLY A 246 26.21 -9.91 1.89
C GLY A 246 25.68 -10.46 3.21
N VAL A 247 24.49 -11.02 3.16
CA VAL A 247 23.80 -11.64 4.31
C VAL A 247 23.42 -13.07 3.95
N LEU A 248 23.74 -14.02 4.80
CA LEU A 248 23.37 -15.42 4.65
C LEU A 248 22.15 -15.74 5.52
N LEU A 249 21.06 -16.15 4.89
CA LEU A 249 19.86 -16.65 5.56
C LEU A 249 19.94 -18.17 5.68
N TYR A 250 20.01 -18.70 6.90
CA TYR A 250 20.08 -20.14 7.16
C TYR A 250 18.97 -20.59 8.13
N GLY A 251 18.63 -21.87 8.10
CA GLY A 251 17.61 -22.46 8.97
C GLY A 251 16.83 -23.58 8.28
N PRO A 252 15.90 -24.29 8.98
CA PRO A 252 15.10 -25.39 8.44
C PRO A 252 14.29 -24.99 7.21
N PRO A 253 13.90 -25.94 6.34
CA PRO A 253 12.95 -25.66 5.25
C PRO A 253 11.60 -25.17 5.79
N GLY A 254 10.91 -24.31 5.04
CA GLY A 254 9.59 -23.79 5.43
C GLY A 254 9.60 -22.62 6.43
N THR A 255 10.76 -22.14 6.92
CA THR A 255 10.84 -21.03 7.91
C THR A 255 10.73 -19.63 7.29
N GLY A 256 10.37 -19.48 6.03
CA GLY A 256 10.13 -18.18 5.42
C GLY A 256 11.35 -17.44 4.88
N LYS A 257 12.55 -18.08 4.77
CA LYS A 257 13.79 -17.43 4.29
C LYS A 257 13.62 -16.75 2.92
N THR A 258 13.02 -17.44 1.97
CA THR A 258 12.76 -16.91 0.62
C THR A 258 11.75 -15.76 0.65
N LEU A 259 10.74 -15.84 1.54
CA LEU A 259 9.76 -14.79 1.74
C LEU A 259 10.43 -13.53 2.29
N LEU A 260 11.29 -13.70 3.31
CA LEU A 260 12.07 -12.61 3.88
C LEU A 260 13.00 -11.95 2.84
N ALA A 261 13.71 -12.75 2.02
CA ALA A 261 14.56 -12.19 0.98
C ALA A 261 13.76 -11.38 -0.07
N LYS A 262 12.56 -11.85 -0.45
CA LYS A 262 11.66 -11.11 -1.36
C LYS A 262 11.14 -9.82 -0.72
N ALA A 263 10.76 -9.83 0.55
CA ALA A 263 10.32 -8.65 1.27
C ALA A 263 11.41 -7.59 1.35
N VAL A 264 12.63 -8.01 1.67
CA VAL A 264 13.80 -7.11 1.67
C VAL A 264 14.01 -6.47 0.30
N ALA A 265 14.00 -7.28 -0.77
CA ALA A 265 14.18 -6.77 -2.14
C ALA A 265 13.05 -5.83 -2.58
N SER A 266 11.85 -5.99 -2.03
CA SER A 266 10.69 -5.13 -2.36
C SER A 266 10.68 -3.81 -1.59
N GLU A 267 11.30 -3.78 -0.40
CA GLU A 267 11.28 -2.62 0.51
C GLU A 267 12.60 -1.82 0.47
N SER A 268 13.70 -2.39 -0.09
CA SER A 268 15.00 -1.73 -0.26
C SER A 268 15.05 -0.86 -1.50
#